data_d7d445664b316c954820715f701dd20e
#
_entry.id   d7d445664b316c954820715f701dd20e
#
_cell.length_a   1.000
_cell.length_b   1.000
_cell.length_c   1.000
_cell.angle_alpha   90.00
_cell.angle_beta   90.00
_cell.angle_gamma   90.00
#
_symmetry.space_group_name_H-M   'P 1'
#
loop_
_entity.id
_entity.type
_entity.pdbx_description
1 polymer ?
#
loop_
_entity_poly.entity_id
_entity_poly.type
_entity_poly.pdbx_seq_one_letter_code
_entity_poly.pdbx_strand_id
1 'polypeptide(L)'
;VVPAYYINLDRARERRDFMERQAERLGLRLSRFSALSAEDVDETRFTALAGLWERPMTRVEVAVLLSHASLWQKVADDDAPLAIFEDDAVLSPRLPEFLREPLPAYDLINLEYFARRKFFRRYASDGRMSDIARDKAGAAAYLLSPDGARKALAAIENHAAPADAFLYASGRLEMTQVEPALAVQAEVLSAKGIDPGVATVTQIHEPRGRLAPTSDNWVYGWRRTLTQLRLVPLHVGRGTFYEFREPRVDLSEFAPDQSSS
;
A
#
# COMPACT_ATOMS: atom_id res chain seq x y z
N VAL A 1 13.90 16.21 5.35
CA VAL A 1 13.85 14.74 5.39
C VAL A 1 12.43 14.33 5.77
N VAL A 2 11.77 13.53 4.96
CA VAL A 2 10.42 13.00 5.26
C VAL A 2 10.53 12.00 6.40
N PRO A 3 9.72 12.14 7.49
CA PRO A 3 9.63 11.12 8.52
C PRO A 3 9.15 9.78 7.96
N ALA A 4 9.59 8.67 8.55
CA ALA A 4 9.27 7.32 8.09
C ALA A 4 8.76 6.46 9.26
N TYR A 5 7.66 5.74 9.02
CA TYR A 5 7.06 4.83 9.99
C TYR A 5 6.79 3.47 9.36
N TYR A 6 6.93 2.41 10.14
CA TYR A 6 6.45 1.08 9.76
C TYR A 6 5.37 0.58 10.73
N ILE A 7 4.34 -0.04 10.16
CA ILE A 7 3.20 -0.62 10.86
C ILE A 7 3.57 -2.04 11.25
N ASN A 8 3.51 -2.38 12.55
CA ASN A 8 3.89 -3.71 13.02
C ASN A 8 3.10 -4.10 14.26
N LEU A 9 2.54 -5.31 14.26
CA LEU A 9 1.87 -5.90 15.42
C LEU A 9 2.86 -6.19 16.56
N ASP A 10 2.45 -6.00 17.82
CA ASP A 10 3.33 -6.22 18.98
C ASP A 10 3.88 -7.63 19.06
N ARG A 11 3.09 -8.62 18.63
CA ARG A 11 3.50 -10.03 18.59
C ARG A 11 4.47 -10.37 17.45
N ALA A 12 4.56 -9.55 16.41
CA ALA A 12 5.39 -9.80 15.21
C ALA A 12 6.84 -9.33 15.42
N ARG A 13 7.55 -9.91 16.41
CA ARG A 13 8.90 -9.51 16.81
C ARG A 13 9.93 -9.70 15.71
N GLU A 14 9.91 -10.84 15.01
CA GLU A 14 10.84 -11.12 13.91
C GLU A 14 10.76 -10.08 12.78
N ARG A 15 9.55 -9.64 12.42
CA ARG A 15 9.33 -8.58 11.45
C ARG A 15 9.78 -7.22 11.96
N ARG A 16 9.60 -6.94 13.26
CA ARG A 16 10.15 -5.75 13.90
C ARG A 16 11.66 -5.73 13.77
N ASP A 17 12.34 -6.79 14.22
CA ASP A 17 13.79 -6.91 14.16
C ASP A 17 14.31 -6.79 12.71
N PHE A 18 13.56 -7.32 11.75
CA PHE A 18 13.84 -7.17 10.32
C PHE A 18 13.81 -5.70 9.87
N MET A 19 12.76 -4.95 10.21
CA MET A 19 12.66 -3.52 9.85
C MET A 19 13.73 -2.69 10.55
N GLU A 20 14.06 -2.98 11.81
CA GLU A 20 15.11 -2.29 12.57
C GLU A 20 16.49 -2.54 11.97
N ARG A 21 16.82 -3.78 11.57
CA ARG A 21 18.08 -4.09 10.85
C ARG A 21 18.19 -3.37 9.53
N GLN A 22 17.09 -3.26 8.76
CA GLN A 22 17.08 -2.48 7.51
C GLN A 22 17.33 -1.00 7.79
N ALA A 23 16.67 -0.44 8.80
CA ALA A 23 16.84 0.96 9.19
C ALA A 23 18.29 1.26 9.58
N GLU A 24 18.92 0.40 10.38
CA GLU A 24 20.33 0.52 10.76
C GLU A 24 21.27 0.45 9.54
N ARG A 25 21.10 -0.58 8.70
CA ARG A 25 21.91 -0.77 7.48
C ARG A 25 21.82 0.43 6.51
N LEU A 26 20.64 1.01 6.38
CA LEU A 26 20.36 2.13 5.46
C LEU A 26 20.65 3.51 6.09
N GLY A 27 20.99 3.59 7.37
CA GLY A 27 21.10 4.84 8.10
C GLY A 27 19.78 5.65 8.06
N LEU A 28 18.65 4.94 8.05
CA LEU A 28 17.31 5.50 7.96
C LEU A 28 16.69 5.64 9.36
N ARG A 29 16.20 6.84 9.69
CA ARG A 29 15.39 7.00 10.90
C ARG A 29 13.99 6.47 10.63
N LEU A 30 13.71 5.23 11.06
CA LEU A 30 12.45 4.53 10.85
C LEU A 30 11.78 4.27 12.20
N SER A 31 10.61 4.84 12.43
CA SER A 31 9.86 4.72 13.68
C SER A 31 8.82 3.61 13.58
N ARG A 32 8.67 2.83 14.65
CA ARG A 32 7.61 1.82 14.73
C ARG A 32 6.27 2.46 15.09
N PHE A 33 5.21 2.06 14.39
CA PHE A 33 3.83 2.29 14.77
C PHE A 33 3.20 0.94 15.18
N SER A 34 2.65 0.88 16.41
CA SER A 34 1.97 -0.33 16.88
C SER A 34 0.65 -0.51 16.14
N ALA A 35 0.57 -1.56 15.34
CA ALA A 35 -0.62 -1.89 14.56
C ALA A 35 -1.78 -2.31 15.47
N LEU A 36 -3.00 -1.99 15.06
CA LEU A 36 -4.20 -2.54 15.65
C LEU A 36 -4.34 -4.02 15.27
N SER A 37 -4.64 -4.85 16.24
CA SER A 37 -5.01 -6.25 16.03
C SER A 37 -6.51 -6.39 15.76
N ALA A 38 -6.97 -7.57 15.37
CA ALA A 38 -8.39 -7.83 15.18
C ALA A 38 -9.21 -7.64 16.47
N GLU A 39 -8.59 -7.91 17.63
CA GLU A 39 -9.19 -7.78 18.95
C GLU A 39 -9.37 -6.31 19.39
N ASP A 40 -8.55 -5.40 18.84
CA ASP A 40 -8.63 -3.95 19.14
C ASP A 40 -9.77 -3.25 18.39
N VAL A 41 -10.36 -3.91 17.39
CA VAL A 41 -11.48 -3.34 16.63
C VAL A 41 -12.79 -3.64 17.36
N ASP A 42 -13.43 -2.60 17.89
CA ASP A 42 -14.74 -2.75 18.52
C ASP A 42 -15.84 -3.13 17.51
N GLU A 43 -16.94 -3.74 18.02
CA GLU A 43 -18.01 -4.26 17.18
C GLU A 43 -18.73 -3.18 16.38
N THR A 44 -18.91 -2.01 16.98
CA THR A 44 -19.58 -0.87 16.32
C THR A 44 -18.77 -0.41 15.11
N ARG A 45 -17.45 -0.25 15.29
CA ARG A 45 -16.54 0.16 14.23
C ARG A 45 -16.42 -0.89 13.14
N PHE A 46 -16.32 -2.16 13.53
CA PHE A 46 -16.32 -3.27 12.59
C PHE A 46 -17.58 -3.29 11.72
N THR A 47 -18.74 -3.24 12.33
CA THR A 47 -20.03 -3.27 11.63
C THR A 47 -20.18 -2.08 10.67
N ALA A 48 -19.73 -0.89 11.07
CA ALA A 48 -19.80 0.31 10.24
C ALA A 48 -18.96 0.19 8.95
N LEU A 49 -17.81 -0.46 9.01
CA LEU A 49 -16.84 -0.48 7.90
C LEU A 49 -16.88 -1.76 7.06
N ALA A 50 -17.12 -2.93 7.69
CA ALA A 50 -16.94 -4.23 7.06
C ALA A 50 -17.79 -4.45 5.80
N GLY A 51 -18.97 -3.83 5.74
CA GLY A 51 -19.93 -3.98 4.63
C GLY A 51 -19.75 -2.98 3.49
N LEU A 52 -18.76 -2.09 3.52
CA LEU A 52 -18.66 -1.00 2.54
C LEU A 52 -17.95 -1.37 1.23
N TRP A 53 -17.19 -2.46 1.19
CA TRP A 53 -16.44 -2.93 0.02
C TRP A 53 -17.29 -3.80 -0.94
N GLU A 54 -16.66 -4.39 -1.94
CA GLU A 54 -17.23 -5.33 -2.92
C GLU A 54 -17.51 -6.73 -2.35
N ARG A 55 -17.14 -6.95 -1.11
CA ARG A 55 -17.41 -8.10 -0.24
C ARG A 55 -17.30 -7.67 1.21
N PRO A 56 -17.82 -8.42 2.16
CA PRO A 56 -17.50 -8.18 3.57
C PRO A 56 -16.00 -8.24 3.81
N MET A 57 -15.49 -7.30 4.59
CA MET A 57 -14.12 -7.35 5.09
C MET A 57 -14.05 -8.22 6.34
N THR A 58 -12.94 -8.91 6.53
CA THR A 58 -12.62 -9.59 7.77
C THR A 58 -12.26 -8.56 8.85
N ARG A 59 -12.31 -8.95 10.11
CA ARG A 59 -11.89 -8.07 11.21
C ARG A 59 -10.42 -7.68 11.12
N VAL A 60 -9.58 -8.61 10.65
CA VAL A 60 -8.16 -8.33 10.37
C VAL A 60 -8.00 -7.26 9.28
N GLU A 61 -8.75 -7.33 8.17
CA GLU A 61 -8.69 -6.32 7.11
C GLU A 61 -9.13 -4.94 7.59
N VAL A 62 -10.13 -4.89 8.49
CA VAL A 62 -10.55 -3.62 9.12
C VAL A 62 -9.45 -3.10 10.07
N ALA A 63 -8.82 -3.96 10.87
CA ALA A 63 -7.72 -3.58 11.74
C ALA A 63 -6.51 -3.01 10.96
N VAL A 64 -6.14 -3.64 9.85
CA VAL A 64 -5.10 -3.14 8.95
C VAL A 64 -5.48 -1.76 8.40
N LEU A 65 -6.69 -1.60 7.86
CA LEU A 65 -7.16 -0.30 7.36
C LEU A 65 -7.10 0.78 8.44
N LEU A 66 -7.55 0.48 9.66
CA LEU A 66 -7.55 1.42 10.78
C LEU A 66 -6.13 1.75 11.27
N SER A 67 -5.18 0.81 11.19
CA SER A 67 -3.77 1.06 11.48
C SER A 67 -3.18 2.07 10.49
N HIS A 68 -3.45 1.93 9.20
CA HIS A 68 -3.08 2.93 8.19
C HIS A 68 -3.78 4.27 8.45
N ALA A 69 -5.09 4.26 8.74
CA ALA A 69 -5.87 5.46 9.02
C ALA A 69 -5.33 6.25 10.22
N SER A 70 -4.80 5.58 11.25
CA SER A 70 -4.16 6.24 12.38
C SER A 70 -2.90 7.02 11.97
N LEU A 71 -2.10 6.49 11.04
CA LEU A 71 -0.98 7.22 10.46
C LEU A 71 -1.44 8.35 9.52
N TRP A 72 -2.54 8.17 8.79
CA TRP A 72 -3.12 9.27 7.99
C TRP A 72 -3.60 10.41 8.88
N GLN A 73 -4.19 10.08 10.05
CA GLN A 73 -4.55 11.11 11.04
C GLN A 73 -3.32 11.87 11.51
N LYS A 74 -2.23 11.17 11.82
CA LYS A 74 -0.95 11.82 12.18
C LYS A 74 -0.44 12.75 11.07
N VAL A 75 -0.49 12.33 9.79
CA VAL A 75 -0.12 13.17 8.64
C VAL A 75 -0.97 14.44 8.57
N ALA A 76 -2.28 14.30 8.80
CA ALA A 76 -3.20 15.43 8.76
C ALA A 76 -3.00 16.41 9.93
N ASP A 77 -2.72 15.87 11.14
CA ASP A 77 -2.53 16.64 12.36
C ASP A 77 -1.18 17.38 12.36
N ASP A 78 -0.12 16.71 11.91
CA ASP A 78 1.23 17.29 11.84
C ASP A 78 1.39 18.26 10.64
N ASP A 79 0.45 18.27 9.70
CA ASP A 79 0.49 18.98 8.42
C ASP A 79 1.80 18.74 7.65
N ALA A 80 2.32 17.51 7.69
CA ALA A 80 3.60 17.13 7.12
C ALA A 80 3.50 15.75 6.45
N PRO A 81 4.18 15.53 5.29
CA PRO A 81 4.17 14.24 4.62
C PRO A 81 4.85 13.15 5.45
N LEU A 82 4.41 11.91 5.29
CA LEU A 82 4.93 10.74 5.98
C LEU A 82 5.19 9.60 5.01
N ALA A 83 6.33 8.93 5.13
CA ALA A 83 6.58 7.64 4.50
C ALA A 83 6.04 6.52 5.41
N ILE A 84 5.18 5.66 4.85
CA ILE A 84 4.48 4.59 5.57
C ILE A 84 4.85 3.27 4.95
N PHE A 85 5.28 2.32 5.79
CA PHE A 85 5.69 0.97 5.39
C PHE A 85 4.93 -0.10 6.18
N GLU A 86 4.68 -1.25 5.56
CA GLU A 86 4.31 -2.47 6.28
C GLU A 86 5.60 -3.19 6.75
N ASP A 87 5.48 -4.06 7.73
CA ASP A 87 6.61 -4.72 8.41
C ASP A 87 7.26 -5.85 7.61
N ASP A 88 6.80 -6.08 6.38
CA ASP A 88 7.38 -7.02 5.41
C ASP A 88 7.91 -6.32 4.14
N ALA A 89 7.99 -5.01 4.15
CA ALA A 89 8.60 -4.24 3.06
C ALA A 89 10.13 -4.36 3.09
N VAL A 90 10.72 -4.84 2.01
CA VAL A 90 12.17 -4.80 1.78
C VAL A 90 12.52 -3.49 1.11
N LEU A 91 13.45 -2.73 1.70
CA LEU A 91 13.74 -1.34 1.33
C LEU A 91 15.01 -1.24 0.47
N SER A 92 14.91 -0.46 -0.61
CA SER A 92 16.05 -0.13 -1.49
C SER A 92 17.09 0.75 -0.78
N PRO A 93 18.38 0.57 -1.07
CA PRO A 93 19.44 1.47 -0.59
C PRO A 93 19.29 2.91 -1.07
N ARG A 94 18.54 3.18 -2.12
CA ARG A 94 18.23 4.55 -2.60
C ARG A 94 17.15 5.28 -1.81
N LEU A 95 16.38 4.56 -0.96
CA LEU A 95 15.28 5.15 -0.21
C LEU A 95 15.70 6.32 0.68
N PRO A 96 16.81 6.26 1.45
CA PRO A 96 17.21 7.38 2.30
C PRO A 96 17.53 8.67 1.54
N GLU A 97 18.08 8.57 0.32
CA GLU A 97 18.34 9.72 -0.54
C GLU A 97 17.02 10.32 -1.03
N PHE A 98 16.12 9.48 -1.55
CA PHE A 98 14.80 9.90 -2.02
C PHE A 98 14.01 10.66 -0.95
N LEU A 99 14.04 10.21 0.32
CA LEU A 99 13.32 10.86 1.43
C LEU A 99 13.92 12.23 1.83
N ARG A 100 15.09 12.60 1.32
CA ARG A 100 15.70 13.93 1.52
C ARG A 100 15.38 14.90 0.38
N GLU A 101 14.95 14.42 -0.76
CA GLU A 101 14.62 15.26 -1.91
C GLU A 101 13.31 16.04 -1.69
N PRO A 102 13.14 17.18 -2.37
CA PRO A 102 11.85 17.86 -2.46
C PRO A 102 10.83 16.94 -3.12
N LEU A 103 9.68 16.77 -2.47
CA LEU A 103 8.60 15.93 -3.01
C LEU A 103 7.74 16.74 -3.98
N PRO A 104 7.32 16.11 -5.10
CA PRO A 104 6.32 16.71 -5.97
C PRO A 104 4.94 16.77 -5.29
N ALA A 105 4.07 17.62 -5.81
CA ALA A 105 2.72 17.84 -5.28
C ALA A 105 1.77 16.72 -5.71
N TYR A 106 1.80 15.59 -5.00
CA TYR A 106 0.85 14.47 -5.14
C TYR A 106 0.18 14.16 -3.81
N ASP A 107 -1.01 13.58 -3.87
CA ASP A 107 -1.68 13.07 -2.67
C ASP A 107 -0.94 11.86 -2.11
N LEU A 108 -0.55 10.93 -3.01
CA LEU A 108 0.16 9.70 -2.67
C LEU A 108 1.28 9.42 -3.68
N ILE A 109 2.47 9.09 -3.17
CA ILE A 109 3.60 8.61 -3.96
C ILE A 109 3.82 7.13 -3.61
N ASN A 110 3.55 6.24 -4.57
CA ASN A 110 3.77 4.81 -4.39
C ASN A 110 5.27 4.50 -4.56
N LEU A 111 5.86 3.84 -3.57
CA LEU A 111 7.26 3.43 -3.55
C LEU A 111 7.42 1.94 -3.90
N GLU A 112 6.33 1.19 -3.96
CA GLU A 112 6.32 -0.26 -3.98
C GLU A 112 6.26 -0.84 -5.42
N TYR A 113 7.03 -1.91 -5.62
CA TYR A 113 6.84 -2.86 -6.70
C TYR A 113 6.08 -4.09 -6.21
N PHE A 114 4.89 -4.33 -6.73
CA PHE A 114 4.02 -5.46 -6.36
C PHE A 114 3.85 -6.50 -7.48
N ALA A 115 4.77 -6.59 -8.44
CA ALA A 115 4.74 -7.54 -9.56
C ALA A 115 3.38 -7.60 -10.29
N ARG A 116 2.68 -6.49 -10.42
CA ARG A 116 1.39 -6.38 -11.11
C ARG A 116 1.37 -5.21 -12.07
N ARG A 117 0.64 -5.41 -13.17
CA ARG A 117 0.39 -4.34 -14.13
C ARG A 117 -0.63 -3.37 -13.56
N LYS A 118 -0.35 -2.08 -13.72
CA LYS A 118 -1.24 -0.96 -13.41
C LYS A 118 -1.38 -0.03 -14.62
N PHE A 119 -2.39 0.83 -14.61
CA PHE A 119 -2.56 1.84 -15.64
C PHE A 119 -1.79 3.10 -15.27
N PHE A 120 -0.85 3.49 -16.14
CA PHE A 120 -0.13 4.75 -16.05
C PHE A 120 -0.66 5.74 -17.09
N ARG A 121 -0.62 7.05 -16.79
CA ARG A 121 -0.85 8.12 -17.77
C ARG A 121 0.38 8.25 -18.66
N ARG A 122 0.19 8.23 -19.98
CA ARG A 122 1.30 8.13 -20.94
C ARG A 122 2.19 9.36 -21.02
N TYR A 123 1.61 10.54 -20.78
CA TYR A 123 2.28 11.84 -20.99
C TYR A 123 2.64 12.56 -19.68
N ALA A 124 2.54 11.90 -18.57
CA ALA A 124 2.76 12.46 -17.24
C ALA A 124 3.88 11.72 -16.50
N SER A 125 5.03 11.54 -17.16
CA SER A 125 6.22 10.92 -16.57
C SER A 125 7.43 11.81 -16.84
N ASP A 126 8.20 12.09 -15.78
CA ASP A 126 9.48 12.78 -15.86
C ASP A 126 10.69 11.83 -15.93
N GLY A 127 10.42 10.53 -16.11
CA GLY A 127 11.43 9.46 -16.16
C GLY A 127 11.74 8.84 -14.80
N ARG A 128 11.49 9.54 -13.69
CA ARG A 128 11.65 9.05 -12.30
C ARG A 128 10.31 8.74 -11.63
N MET A 129 9.25 9.37 -12.10
CA MET A 129 7.89 9.16 -11.59
C MET A 129 6.93 8.96 -12.76
N SER A 130 5.93 8.13 -12.56
CA SER A 130 4.89 7.84 -13.54
C SER A 130 3.52 7.94 -12.90
N ASP A 131 2.67 8.81 -13.42
CA ASP A 131 1.33 9.03 -12.87
C ASP A 131 0.46 7.80 -12.98
N ILE A 132 -0.09 7.38 -11.85
CA ILE A 132 -0.99 6.23 -11.77
C ILE A 132 -2.41 6.68 -12.10
N ALA A 133 -2.97 6.14 -13.18
CA ALA A 133 -4.39 6.31 -13.49
C ALA A 133 -5.28 5.31 -12.72
N ARG A 134 -4.76 4.09 -12.46
CA ARG A 134 -5.44 3.06 -11.68
C ARG A 134 -4.48 1.98 -11.21
N ASP A 135 -4.63 1.60 -9.95
CA ASP A 135 -3.99 0.43 -9.35
C ASP A 135 -5.00 -0.36 -8.51
N LYS A 136 -4.60 -1.50 -7.95
CA LYS A 136 -5.46 -2.38 -7.15
C LYS A 136 -4.79 -2.89 -5.88
N ALA A 137 -3.48 -2.76 -5.77
CA ALA A 137 -2.74 -3.47 -4.73
C ALA A 137 -1.43 -2.75 -4.41
N GLY A 138 -0.90 -3.07 -3.23
CA GLY A 138 0.38 -2.61 -2.76
C GLY A 138 0.27 -1.43 -1.81
N ALA A 139 -0.02 -1.70 -0.54
CA ALA A 139 0.00 -0.69 0.52
C ALA A 139 1.25 -0.79 1.39
N ALA A 140 2.23 -1.64 0.98
CA ALA A 140 3.39 -1.92 1.82
C ALA A 140 4.43 -0.79 1.86
N ALA A 141 4.42 0.14 0.89
CA ALA A 141 5.33 1.28 0.91
C ALA A 141 4.78 2.47 0.10
N TYR A 142 4.51 3.56 0.76
CA TYR A 142 4.05 4.79 0.12
C TYR A 142 4.36 6.04 0.95
N LEU A 143 4.37 7.20 0.30
CA LEU A 143 4.34 8.51 0.91
C LEU A 143 2.94 9.09 0.82
N LEU A 144 2.47 9.72 1.88
CA LEU A 144 1.17 10.40 1.91
C LEU A 144 1.37 11.86 2.27
N SER A 145 0.78 12.75 1.47
CA SER A 145 0.75 14.18 1.77
C SER A 145 -0.37 14.54 2.76
N PRO A 146 -0.33 15.70 3.42
CA PRO A 146 -1.43 16.17 4.27
C PRO A 146 -2.78 16.22 3.55
N ASP A 147 -2.82 16.68 2.31
CA ASP A 147 -4.04 16.72 1.52
C ASP A 147 -4.54 15.33 1.16
N GLY A 148 -3.64 14.42 0.79
CA GLY A 148 -3.95 13.01 0.58
C GLY A 148 -4.53 12.35 1.83
N ALA A 149 -3.96 12.64 2.99
CA ALA A 149 -4.44 12.14 4.28
C ALA A 149 -5.85 12.64 4.60
N ARG A 150 -6.12 13.93 4.45
CA ARG A 150 -7.45 14.52 4.66
C ARG A 150 -8.50 13.91 3.71
N LYS A 151 -8.16 13.73 2.42
CA LYS A 151 -9.02 13.07 1.43
C LYS A 151 -9.31 11.61 1.82
N ALA A 152 -8.30 10.86 2.24
CA ALA A 152 -8.44 9.48 2.67
C ALA A 152 -9.33 9.35 3.92
N LEU A 153 -9.08 10.16 4.94
CA LEU A 153 -9.87 10.19 6.18
C LEU A 153 -11.34 10.58 5.93
N ALA A 154 -11.59 11.57 5.08
CA ALA A 154 -12.96 11.95 4.72
C ALA A 154 -13.71 10.85 3.95
N ALA A 155 -12.98 9.96 3.27
CA ALA A 155 -13.58 8.90 2.47
C ALA A 155 -13.87 7.62 3.24
N ILE A 156 -13.16 7.33 4.35
CA ILE A 156 -13.17 6.02 5.02
C ILE A 156 -14.56 5.62 5.51
N GLU A 157 -15.35 6.55 6.02
CA GLU A 157 -16.68 6.28 6.60
C GLU A 157 -17.72 5.77 5.58
N ASN A 158 -17.52 6.08 4.30
CA ASN A 158 -18.47 5.75 3.25
C ASN A 158 -17.91 4.77 2.20
N HIS A 159 -16.61 4.52 2.22
CA HIS A 159 -15.92 3.78 1.16
C HIS A 159 -14.82 2.86 1.68
N ALA A 160 -14.91 2.41 2.94
CA ALA A 160 -13.93 1.49 3.50
C ALA A 160 -13.74 0.25 2.60
N ALA A 161 -12.49 -0.17 2.48
CA ALA A 161 -12.04 -1.32 1.72
C ALA A 161 -10.75 -1.85 2.39
N PRO A 162 -10.23 -3.03 2.03
CA PRO A 162 -8.87 -3.41 2.41
C PRO A 162 -7.89 -2.28 2.05
N ALA A 163 -6.87 -2.04 2.87
CA ALA A 163 -6.01 -0.84 2.81
C ALA A 163 -5.46 -0.56 1.40
N ASP A 164 -4.99 -1.59 0.71
CA ASP A 164 -4.51 -1.51 -0.67
C ASP A 164 -5.61 -1.06 -1.65
N ALA A 165 -6.77 -1.70 -1.59
CA ALA A 165 -7.90 -1.34 -2.43
C ALA A 165 -8.45 0.06 -2.10
N PHE A 166 -8.44 0.45 -0.83
CA PHE A 166 -8.89 1.76 -0.38
C PHE A 166 -8.02 2.88 -0.97
N LEU A 167 -6.70 2.76 -0.85
CA LEU A 167 -5.76 3.75 -1.36
C LEU A 167 -5.80 3.88 -2.88
N TYR A 168 -5.78 2.75 -3.60
CA TYR A 168 -5.53 2.76 -5.04
C TYR A 168 -6.77 2.58 -5.92
N ALA A 169 -7.83 1.93 -5.41
CA ALA A 169 -9.02 1.65 -6.22
C ALA A 169 -10.09 2.73 -6.15
N SER A 170 -10.05 3.61 -5.15
CA SER A 170 -11.09 4.63 -4.95
C SER A 170 -11.11 5.72 -6.02
N GLY A 171 -9.97 5.98 -6.69
CA GLY A 171 -9.82 7.06 -7.67
C GLY A 171 -9.92 8.46 -7.05
N ARG A 172 -9.67 8.59 -5.75
CA ARG A 172 -9.84 9.83 -4.98
C ARG A 172 -8.55 10.59 -4.77
N LEU A 173 -7.41 9.88 -4.86
CA LEU A 173 -6.08 10.44 -4.65
C LEU A 173 -5.39 10.67 -5.98
N GLU A 174 -4.69 11.76 -6.11
CA GLU A 174 -3.71 11.97 -7.17
C GLU A 174 -2.44 11.23 -6.83
N MET A 175 -2.10 10.24 -7.66
CA MET A 175 -1.06 9.25 -7.33
C MET A 175 0.02 9.20 -8.39
N THR A 176 1.25 9.04 -7.94
CA THR A 176 2.39 8.72 -8.81
C THR A 176 3.17 7.53 -8.27
N GLN A 177 3.94 6.87 -9.13
CA GLN A 177 4.83 5.74 -8.84
C GLN A 177 6.27 6.19 -9.02
N VAL A 178 7.11 5.97 -8.02
CA VAL A 178 8.57 6.11 -8.17
C VAL A 178 9.11 4.96 -9.01
N GLU A 179 9.95 5.25 -9.99
CA GLU A 179 10.55 4.26 -10.88
C GLU A 179 12.05 4.51 -11.10
N PRO A 180 12.92 3.52 -10.84
CA PRO A 180 12.64 2.20 -10.29
C PRO A 180 12.08 2.26 -8.85
N ALA A 181 11.20 1.31 -8.50
CA ALA A 181 10.58 1.23 -7.19
C ALA A 181 11.61 1.15 -6.04
N LEU A 182 11.25 1.67 -4.88
CA LEU A 182 12.13 1.78 -3.71
C LEU A 182 11.78 0.78 -2.58
N ALA A 183 10.75 -0.03 -2.78
CA ALA A 183 10.39 -1.12 -1.88
C ALA A 183 9.76 -2.28 -2.63
N VAL A 184 9.91 -3.48 -2.09
CA VAL A 184 9.26 -4.71 -2.58
C VAL A 184 8.79 -5.51 -1.38
N GLN A 185 7.60 -6.10 -1.43
CA GLN A 185 7.15 -7.01 -0.37
C GLN A 185 8.00 -8.31 -0.35
N ALA A 186 8.25 -8.80 0.85
CA ALA A 186 9.01 -10.03 1.06
C ALA A 186 8.45 -11.23 0.28
N GLU A 187 7.12 -11.38 0.23
CA GLU A 187 6.45 -12.43 -0.54
C GLU A 187 6.74 -12.34 -2.05
N VAL A 188 6.79 -11.12 -2.60
CA VAL A 188 7.09 -10.89 -4.02
C VAL A 188 8.53 -11.26 -4.35
N LEU A 189 9.49 -10.95 -3.47
CA LEU A 189 10.90 -11.35 -3.64
C LEU A 189 11.05 -12.87 -3.57
N SER A 190 10.44 -13.51 -2.56
CA SER A 190 10.45 -14.97 -2.42
C SER A 190 9.88 -15.68 -3.64
N ALA A 191 8.77 -15.16 -4.21
CA ALA A 191 8.18 -15.70 -5.43
C ALA A 191 9.10 -15.56 -6.67
N LYS A 192 10.08 -14.64 -6.61
CA LYS A 192 11.13 -14.45 -7.64
C LYS A 192 12.43 -15.19 -7.32
N GLY A 193 12.47 -15.99 -6.26
CA GLY A 193 13.64 -16.75 -5.83
C GLY A 193 14.72 -15.91 -5.11
N ILE A 194 14.38 -14.72 -4.66
CA ILE A 194 15.24 -13.83 -3.88
C ILE A 194 14.88 -13.98 -2.40
N ASP A 195 15.87 -14.28 -1.56
CA ASP A 195 15.66 -14.35 -0.11
C ASP A 195 15.42 -12.92 0.44
N PRO A 196 14.25 -12.63 1.03
CA PRO A 196 13.95 -11.32 1.58
C PRO A 196 14.58 -11.09 2.97
N GLY A 197 15.16 -12.11 3.60
CA GLY A 197 15.70 -12.03 4.96
C GLY A 197 14.66 -12.01 6.09
N VAL A 198 13.40 -12.32 5.77
CA VAL A 198 12.28 -12.43 6.73
C VAL A 198 11.29 -13.51 6.28
N ALA A 199 10.63 -14.15 7.24
CA ALA A 199 9.61 -15.15 6.94
C ALA A 199 8.40 -14.53 6.23
N THR A 200 8.00 -15.13 5.09
CA THR A 200 6.92 -14.64 4.24
C THR A 200 5.54 -15.20 4.61
N VAL A 201 5.45 -15.93 5.73
CA VAL A 201 4.17 -16.50 6.19
C VAL A 201 3.20 -15.36 6.51
N THR A 202 2.17 -15.25 5.71
CA THR A 202 1.10 -14.28 5.90
C THR A 202 0.42 -14.56 7.24
N GLN A 203 0.41 -13.58 8.15
CA GLN A 203 -0.28 -13.70 9.44
C GLN A 203 -1.81 -13.59 9.31
N ILE A 204 -2.32 -13.38 8.10
CA ILE A 204 -3.74 -13.31 7.77
C ILE A 204 -4.22 -14.71 7.39
N HIS A 205 -4.48 -15.55 8.39
CA HIS A 205 -4.96 -16.93 8.18
C HIS A 205 -6.49 -17.07 8.17
N GLU A 206 -7.25 -16.00 8.02
CA GLU A 206 -8.68 -16.15 7.82
C GLU A 206 -8.99 -16.55 6.36
N PRO A 207 -9.62 -17.74 6.13
CA PRO A 207 -10.00 -18.11 4.78
C PRO A 207 -11.00 -17.08 4.24
N ARG A 208 -10.65 -16.43 3.13
CA ARG A 208 -11.55 -15.55 2.40
C ARG A 208 -12.72 -16.38 1.89
N GLY A 209 -13.84 -16.36 2.62
CA GLY A 209 -15.06 -17.06 2.20
C GLY A 209 -15.52 -16.55 0.83
N ARG A 210 -15.69 -17.46 -0.15
CA ARG A 210 -16.43 -17.12 -1.36
C ARG A 210 -17.88 -16.90 -0.94
N LEU A 211 -18.37 -15.68 -1.10
CA LEU A 211 -19.80 -15.41 -0.92
C LEU A 211 -20.58 -16.19 -1.97
N ALA A 212 -21.46 -17.07 -1.51
CA ALA A 212 -22.47 -17.66 -2.38
C ALA A 212 -23.39 -16.55 -2.92
N PRO A 213 -23.83 -16.59 -4.17
CA PRO A 213 -24.81 -15.65 -4.68
C PRO A 213 -26.15 -15.87 -3.96
N THR A 214 -26.41 -15.03 -2.97
CA THR A 214 -27.69 -14.99 -2.24
C THR A 214 -28.37 -13.66 -2.47
N SER A 215 -29.68 -13.57 -2.23
CA SER A 215 -30.44 -12.31 -2.33
C SER A 215 -29.85 -11.17 -1.52
N ASP A 216 -29.17 -11.47 -0.42
CA ASP A 216 -28.59 -10.47 0.50
C ASP A 216 -27.24 -9.93 0.01
N ASN A 217 -26.61 -10.60 -0.96
CA ASN A 217 -25.29 -10.26 -1.49
C ASN A 217 -25.33 -9.44 -2.80
N TRP A 218 -26.50 -9.07 -3.31
CA TRP A 218 -26.65 -8.33 -4.57
C TRP A 218 -25.94 -6.98 -4.57
N VAL A 219 -25.85 -6.32 -3.41
CA VAL A 219 -25.18 -5.03 -3.24
C VAL A 219 -23.68 -5.15 -3.56
N TYR A 220 -23.04 -6.24 -3.12
CA TYR A 220 -21.63 -6.51 -3.40
C TYR A 220 -21.39 -6.81 -4.89
N GLY A 221 -22.29 -7.57 -5.52
CA GLY A 221 -22.28 -7.82 -6.96
C GLY A 221 -22.39 -6.52 -7.77
N TRP A 222 -23.31 -5.66 -7.38
CA TRP A 222 -23.50 -4.35 -8.01
C TRP A 222 -22.27 -3.45 -7.86
N ARG A 223 -21.70 -3.33 -6.67
CA ARG A 223 -20.45 -2.56 -6.44
C ARG A 223 -19.31 -3.07 -7.30
N ARG A 224 -19.13 -4.39 -7.38
CA ARG A 224 -18.12 -5.01 -8.24
C ARG A 224 -18.35 -4.70 -9.71
N THR A 225 -19.60 -4.75 -10.18
CA THR A 225 -19.96 -4.39 -11.55
C THR A 225 -19.63 -2.94 -11.85
N LEU A 226 -19.95 -2.00 -10.93
CA LEU A 226 -19.60 -0.60 -11.08
C LEU A 226 -18.08 -0.39 -11.16
N THR A 227 -17.30 -1.12 -10.35
CA THR A 227 -15.84 -1.08 -10.43
C THR A 227 -15.34 -1.57 -11.79
N GLN A 228 -15.91 -2.64 -12.34
CA GLN A 228 -15.53 -3.13 -13.68
C GLN A 228 -15.89 -2.12 -14.77
N LEU A 229 -17.06 -1.50 -14.72
CA LEU A 229 -17.47 -0.47 -15.67
C LEU A 229 -16.53 0.75 -15.65
N ARG A 230 -16.01 1.14 -14.50
CA ARG A 230 -15.01 2.22 -14.36
C ARG A 230 -13.67 1.90 -15.03
N LEU A 231 -13.37 0.63 -15.30
CA LEU A 231 -12.14 0.22 -16.01
C LEU A 231 -12.28 0.33 -17.54
N VAL A 232 -13.50 0.38 -18.09
CA VAL A 232 -13.74 0.40 -19.53
C VAL A 232 -13.01 1.58 -20.22
N PRO A 233 -13.09 2.84 -19.74
CA PRO A 233 -12.39 3.95 -20.37
C PRO A 233 -10.86 3.76 -20.38
N LEU A 234 -10.30 3.14 -19.34
CA LEU A 234 -8.87 2.86 -19.25
C LEU A 234 -8.42 1.81 -20.26
N HIS A 235 -9.25 0.78 -20.49
CA HIS A 235 -8.98 -0.24 -21.48
C HIS A 235 -9.12 0.30 -22.91
N VAL A 236 -10.14 1.11 -23.18
CA VAL A 236 -10.35 1.77 -24.47
C VAL A 236 -9.22 2.76 -24.79
N GLY A 237 -8.79 3.54 -23.80
CA GLY A 237 -7.68 4.49 -23.95
C GLY A 237 -6.29 3.87 -23.89
N ARG A 238 -6.18 2.54 -23.78
CA ARG A 238 -4.89 1.83 -23.71
C ARG A 238 -4.12 1.99 -25.03
N GLY A 239 -2.86 2.34 -24.90
CA GLY A 239 -1.97 2.58 -26.05
C GLY A 239 -2.01 4.03 -26.55
N THR A 240 -3.10 4.78 -26.32
CA THR A 240 -3.19 6.20 -26.67
C THR A 240 -2.93 7.11 -25.46
N PHE A 241 -3.73 6.97 -24.41
CA PHE A 241 -3.67 7.82 -23.21
C PHE A 241 -3.06 7.11 -22.01
N TYR A 242 -3.10 5.77 -22.01
CA TYR A 242 -2.67 4.95 -20.89
C TYR A 242 -1.71 3.85 -21.35
N GLU A 243 -0.76 3.53 -20.47
CA GLU A 243 0.08 2.34 -20.54
C GLU A 243 -0.37 1.34 -19.48
N PHE A 244 -0.50 0.06 -19.85
CA PHE A 244 -0.81 -1.01 -18.90
C PHE A 244 0.40 -1.90 -18.77
N ARG A 245 1.25 -1.61 -17.78
CA ARG A 245 2.53 -2.27 -17.55
C ARG A 245 2.83 -2.44 -16.07
N GLU A 246 3.83 -3.24 -15.76
CA GLU A 246 4.42 -3.27 -14.42
C GLU A 246 5.28 -2.00 -14.19
N PRO A 247 5.38 -1.54 -12.92
CA PRO A 247 6.38 -0.54 -12.54
C PRO A 247 7.78 -1.07 -12.82
N ARG A 248 8.71 -0.18 -13.10
CA ARG A 248 10.14 -0.56 -13.19
C ARG A 248 10.67 -0.82 -11.77
N VAL A 249 11.54 -1.82 -11.65
CA VAL A 249 12.25 -2.18 -10.42
C VAL A 249 13.63 -2.70 -10.76
N ASP A 250 14.60 -2.38 -9.95
CA ASP A 250 15.91 -3.03 -9.97
C ASP A 250 15.96 -4.06 -8.84
N LEU A 251 15.73 -5.32 -9.19
CA LEU A 251 15.68 -6.41 -8.20
C LEU A 251 17.05 -6.71 -7.58
N SER A 252 18.16 -6.30 -8.20
CA SER A 252 19.50 -6.51 -7.65
C SER A 252 19.74 -5.74 -6.35
N GLU A 253 19.00 -4.63 -6.14
CA GLU A 253 19.07 -3.82 -4.91
C GLU A 253 18.48 -4.53 -3.69
N PHE A 254 17.64 -5.54 -3.92
CA PHE A 254 16.90 -6.28 -2.88
C PHE A 254 17.49 -7.67 -2.63
N ALA A 255 18.55 -8.04 -3.34
CA ALA A 255 19.28 -9.29 -3.07
C ALA A 255 20.09 -9.15 -1.77
N PRO A 256 20.19 -10.21 -0.94
CA PRO A 256 21.06 -10.19 0.21
C PRO A 256 22.52 -9.95 -0.22
N ASP A 257 23.24 -9.13 0.55
CA ASP A 257 24.67 -8.89 0.31
C ASP A 257 25.43 -10.22 0.32
N GLN A 258 26.02 -10.60 -0.82
CA GLN A 258 26.84 -11.81 -0.96
C GLN A 258 28.21 -11.67 -0.24
N SER A 259 28.44 -10.57 0.48
CA SER A 259 29.72 -10.26 1.14
C SER A 259 29.86 -10.79 2.57
N SER A 260 28.93 -11.64 3.04
CA SER A 260 28.94 -12.20 4.40
C SER A 260 29.04 -13.74 4.41
N SER A 261 29.93 -14.30 3.60
CA SER A 261 30.27 -15.73 3.63
C SER A 261 31.69 -15.94 4.13
#